data_1c747302a71ca126a2f0ba177b2de323
#
_entry.id   1c747302a71ca126a2f0ba177b2de323
#
_cell.length_a   1.000
_cell.length_b   1.000
_cell.length_c   1.000
_cell.angle_alpha   90.00
_cell.angle_beta   90.00
_cell.angle_gamma   90.00
#
_symmetry.space_group_name_H-M   'P 1'
#
loop_
_entity.id
_entity.type
_entity.pdbx_description
1 polymer ?
#
loop_
_entity_poly.entity_id
_entity_poly.type
_entity_poly.pdbx_seq_one_letter_code
_entity_poly.pdbx_strand_id
1 'polypeptide(L)'
;MNIYIEFGRRLAFIRQNSKLSQSQIAQKLNIAQSTYAGYEKGVRKIPLEIIVQLSKILNISPTILILGDEANIVKDYAISEQELIKKYRQLTAEQQGAIENSINYYIKANKKDETTENGEDPFENKVG
;
A
#
# COMPACT_ATOMS: atom_id res chain seq x y z
N MET A 1 11.71 -22.86 2.01
CA MET A 1 10.84 -21.92 1.29
C MET A 1 11.68 -20.82 0.65
N ASN A 2 11.59 -20.66 -0.66
CA ASN A 2 12.40 -19.68 -1.37
C ASN A 2 11.59 -18.40 -1.58
N ILE A 3 11.97 -17.34 -0.91
CA ILE A 3 11.26 -16.07 -0.97
C ILE A 3 11.28 -15.45 -2.37
N TYR A 4 12.34 -15.72 -3.15
CA TYR A 4 12.44 -15.19 -4.51
C TYR A 4 11.45 -15.86 -5.46
N ILE A 5 11.21 -17.15 -5.27
CA ILE A 5 10.21 -17.89 -6.06
C ILE A 5 8.81 -17.38 -5.74
N GLU A 6 8.51 -17.18 -4.46
CA GLU A 6 7.21 -16.65 -4.04
C GLU A 6 7.00 -15.22 -4.52
N PHE A 7 8.02 -14.39 -4.37
CA PHE A 7 7.99 -13.03 -4.89
C PHE A 7 7.74 -13.03 -6.40
N GLY A 8 8.47 -13.88 -7.14
CA GLY A 8 8.35 -13.96 -8.58
C GLY A 8 6.95 -14.37 -9.04
N ARG A 9 6.33 -15.34 -8.36
CA ARG A 9 4.96 -15.74 -8.65
C ARG A 9 3.97 -14.60 -8.42
N ARG A 10 4.13 -13.89 -7.33
CA ARG A 10 3.30 -12.73 -7.00
C ARG A 10 3.47 -11.63 -8.04
N LEU A 11 4.72 -11.35 -8.41
CA LEU A 11 5.04 -10.35 -9.42
C LEU A 11 4.37 -10.68 -10.75
N ALA A 12 4.46 -11.94 -11.19
CA ALA A 12 3.84 -12.39 -12.42
C ALA A 12 2.32 -12.20 -12.39
N PHE A 13 1.69 -12.57 -11.27
CA PHE A 13 0.25 -12.42 -11.08
C PHE A 13 -0.18 -10.96 -11.15
N ILE A 14 0.54 -10.08 -10.45
CA ILE A 14 0.24 -8.64 -10.44
C ILE A 14 0.43 -8.05 -11.83
N ARG A 15 1.51 -8.43 -12.52
CA ARG A 15 1.76 -7.97 -13.89
C ARG A 15 0.62 -8.38 -14.83
N GLN A 16 0.21 -9.65 -14.78
CA GLN A 16 -0.87 -10.14 -15.63
C GLN A 16 -2.17 -9.40 -15.38
N ASN A 17 -2.48 -9.11 -14.12
CA ASN A 17 -3.67 -8.34 -13.77
C ASN A 17 -3.57 -6.89 -14.24
N SER A 18 -2.38 -6.37 -14.40
CA SER A 18 -2.13 -5.02 -14.94
C SER A 18 -2.12 -5.01 -16.47
N LYS A 19 -2.31 -6.16 -17.11
CA LYS A 19 -2.34 -6.32 -18.56
C LYS A 19 -1.04 -5.87 -19.26
N LEU A 20 0.07 -6.02 -18.56
CA LEU A 20 1.40 -5.73 -19.12
C LEU A 20 2.12 -7.03 -19.45
N SER A 21 2.88 -7.03 -20.55
CA SER A 21 3.76 -8.15 -20.88
C SER A 21 5.09 -8.02 -20.13
N GLN A 22 5.83 -9.13 -20.06
CA GLN A 22 7.18 -9.10 -19.51
C GLN A 22 8.07 -8.11 -20.26
N SER A 23 7.92 -8.08 -21.58
CA SER A 23 8.68 -7.17 -22.44
C SER A 23 8.38 -5.70 -22.11
N GLN A 24 7.10 -5.38 -21.91
CA GLN A 24 6.70 -4.02 -21.59
C GLN A 24 7.25 -3.55 -20.24
N ILE A 25 7.21 -4.41 -19.23
CA ILE A 25 7.77 -4.07 -17.93
C ILE A 25 9.28 -3.94 -18.00
N ALA A 26 9.96 -4.88 -18.68
CA ALA A 26 11.41 -4.83 -18.85
C ALA A 26 11.84 -3.51 -19.52
N GLN A 27 11.09 -3.09 -20.52
CA GLN A 27 11.34 -1.84 -21.21
C GLN A 27 11.19 -0.63 -20.26
N LYS A 28 10.14 -0.63 -19.45
CA LYS A 28 9.92 0.45 -18.47
C LYS A 28 11.01 0.48 -17.40
N LEU A 29 11.57 -0.66 -17.06
CA LEU A 29 12.67 -0.78 -16.10
C LEU A 29 14.04 -0.55 -16.73
N ASN A 30 14.09 -0.47 -18.04
CA ASN A 30 15.34 -0.34 -18.81
C ASN A 30 16.30 -1.50 -18.55
N ILE A 31 15.76 -2.72 -18.57
CA ILE A 31 16.53 -3.97 -18.39
C ILE A 31 16.14 -4.96 -19.50
N ALA A 32 16.96 -5.98 -19.68
CA ALA A 32 16.66 -7.04 -20.64
C ALA A 32 15.43 -7.85 -20.20
N GLN A 33 14.62 -8.29 -21.15
CA GLN A 33 13.46 -9.13 -20.86
C GLN A 33 13.86 -10.42 -20.13
N SER A 34 15.00 -11.02 -20.53
CA SER A 34 15.50 -12.23 -19.88
C SER A 34 15.84 -11.99 -18.42
N THR A 35 16.36 -10.83 -18.08
CA THR A 35 16.63 -10.45 -16.69
C THR A 35 15.33 -10.34 -15.91
N TYR A 36 14.35 -9.65 -16.45
CA TYR A 36 13.04 -9.52 -15.80
C TYR A 36 12.36 -10.89 -15.64
N ALA A 37 12.40 -11.72 -16.70
CA ALA A 37 11.83 -13.07 -16.63
C ALA A 37 12.48 -13.89 -15.52
N GLY A 38 13.77 -13.69 -15.28
CA GLY A 38 14.48 -14.34 -14.18
C GLY A 38 13.94 -13.92 -12.81
N TYR A 39 13.48 -12.69 -12.67
CA TYR A 39 12.83 -12.23 -11.43
C TYR A 39 11.51 -12.97 -11.19
N GLU A 40 10.68 -13.13 -12.22
CA GLU A 40 9.40 -13.85 -12.10
C GLU A 40 9.60 -15.34 -11.81
N LYS A 41 10.66 -15.93 -12.34
CA LYS A 41 11.00 -17.34 -12.08
C LYS A 41 11.64 -17.57 -10.72
N GLY A 42 12.11 -16.50 -10.09
CA GLY A 42 12.81 -16.59 -8.81
C GLY A 42 14.24 -17.12 -8.92
N VAL A 43 14.81 -17.16 -10.14
CA VAL A 43 16.19 -17.61 -10.37
C VAL A 43 17.19 -16.47 -10.28
N ARG A 44 16.72 -15.23 -10.26
CA ARG A 44 17.54 -14.05 -10.06
C ARG A 44 17.06 -13.27 -8.85
N LYS A 45 18.00 -12.83 -8.02
CA LYS A 45 17.70 -11.95 -6.91
C LYS A 45 17.38 -10.56 -7.45
N ILE A 46 16.26 -10.00 -7.04
CA ILE A 46 15.85 -8.70 -7.52
C ILE A 46 16.49 -7.61 -6.66
N PRO A 47 17.11 -6.58 -7.29
CA PRO A 47 17.65 -5.44 -6.53
C PRO A 47 16.52 -4.61 -5.91
N LEU A 48 16.81 -4.01 -4.77
CA LEU A 48 15.84 -3.17 -4.05
C LEU A 48 15.33 -2.03 -4.93
N GLU A 49 16.20 -1.39 -5.69
CA GLU A 49 15.82 -0.29 -6.59
C GLU A 49 14.81 -0.72 -7.65
N ILE A 50 14.92 -1.96 -8.13
CA ILE A 50 13.96 -2.51 -9.09
C ILE A 50 12.61 -2.73 -8.43
N ILE A 51 12.59 -3.18 -7.18
CA ILE A 51 11.35 -3.34 -6.41
C ILE A 51 10.63 -2.00 -6.27
N VAL A 52 11.36 -0.94 -5.96
CA VAL A 52 10.79 0.41 -5.83
C VAL A 52 10.21 0.87 -7.17
N GLN A 53 10.93 0.66 -8.26
CA GLN A 53 10.44 1.03 -9.60
C GLN A 53 9.20 0.23 -9.98
N LEU A 54 9.19 -1.08 -9.69
CA LEU A 54 8.03 -1.94 -9.96
C LEU A 54 6.79 -1.48 -9.19
N SER A 55 6.96 -1.07 -7.95
CA SER A 55 5.84 -0.59 -7.14
C SER A 55 5.18 0.63 -7.78
N LYS A 56 5.96 1.49 -8.39
CA LYS A 56 5.46 2.67 -9.11
C LYS A 56 4.81 2.30 -10.44
N ILE A 57 5.46 1.44 -11.22
CA ILE A 57 4.94 0.99 -12.52
C ILE A 57 3.62 0.26 -12.36
N LEU A 58 3.53 -0.63 -11.38
CA LEU A 58 2.34 -1.45 -11.13
C LEU A 58 1.33 -0.78 -10.20
N ASN A 59 1.65 0.41 -9.69
CA ASN A 59 0.81 1.16 -8.75
C ASN A 59 0.36 0.30 -7.58
N ILE A 60 1.32 -0.36 -6.93
CA ILE A 60 1.08 -1.23 -5.79
C ILE A 60 2.09 -0.91 -4.70
N SER A 61 1.68 -1.07 -3.44
CA SER A 61 2.57 -0.86 -2.30
C SER A 61 3.77 -1.80 -2.37
N PRO A 62 5.01 -1.31 -2.12
CA PRO A 62 6.18 -2.20 -2.03
C PRO A 62 5.98 -3.30 -0.98
N THR A 63 5.31 -3.00 0.11
CA THR A 63 5.01 -3.97 1.17
C THR A 63 4.16 -5.13 0.64
N ILE A 64 3.12 -4.83 -0.12
CA ILE A 64 2.27 -5.85 -0.72
C ILE A 64 3.05 -6.63 -1.78
N LEU A 65 3.87 -5.94 -2.55
CA LEU A 65 4.69 -6.59 -3.57
C LEU A 65 5.66 -7.61 -2.95
N ILE A 66 6.30 -7.24 -1.83
CA ILE A 66 7.28 -8.09 -1.15
C ILE A 66 6.62 -9.17 -0.31
N LEU A 67 5.60 -8.84 0.47
CA LEU A 67 5.01 -9.73 1.47
C LEU A 67 3.66 -10.32 1.06
N GLY A 68 3.05 -9.78 0.03
CA GLY A 68 1.75 -10.24 -0.45
C GLY A 68 0.61 -9.82 0.47
N ASP A 69 -0.52 -10.51 0.35
CA ASP A 69 -1.72 -10.21 1.13
C ASP A 69 -1.51 -10.38 2.64
N GLU A 70 -0.50 -11.17 3.01
CA GLU A 70 -0.12 -11.38 4.41
C GLU A 70 0.52 -10.13 5.01
N ALA A 71 0.95 -9.17 4.17
CA ALA A 71 1.37 -7.86 4.63
C ALA A 71 0.15 -7.08 5.07
N ASN A 72 -0.48 -7.51 6.12
CA ASN A 72 -1.64 -6.80 6.64
C ASN A 72 -1.15 -5.54 7.35
N ILE A 73 -1.04 -4.45 6.58
CA ILE A 73 -0.63 -3.13 7.10
C ILE A 73 -1.50 -2.73 8.29
N VAL A 74 -2.71 -3.28 8.36
CA VAL A 74 -3.69 -3.00 9.40
C VAL A 74 -3.37 -3.71 10.72
N LYS A 75 -2.46 -4.71 10.72
CA LYS A 75 -2.13 -5.49 11.93
C LYS A 75 -1.62 -4.64 13.09
N ASP A 76 -0.90 -3.56 12.78
CA ASP A 76 -0.28 -2.72 13.79
C ASP A 76 -1.24 -1.69 14.39
N TYR A 77 -2.47 -1.63 13.88
CA TYR A 77 -3.48 -0.71 14.37
C TYR A 77 -4.34 -1.37 15.47
N ALA A 78 -4.94 -0.55 16.29
CA ALA A 78 -5.88 -1.02 17.30
C ALA A 78 -7.04 -1.78 16.65
N ILE A 79 -7.64 -2.72 17.40
CA ILE A 79 -8.74 -3.53 16.88
C ILE A 79 -9.90 -2.65 16.41
N SER A 80 -10.20 -1.58 17.14
CA SER A 80 -11.26 -0.64 16.77
C SER A 80 -10.97 0.04 15.44
N GLU A 81 -9.70 0.38 15.17
CA GLU A 81 -9.30 0.96 13.90
C GLU A 81 -9.39 -0.05 12.76
N GLN A 82 -9.01 -1.29 13.01
CA GLN A 82 -9.14 -2.36 12.03
C GLN A 82 -10.60 -2.59 11.65
N GLU A 83 -11.48 -2.60 12.62
CA GLU A 83 -12.92 -2.73 12.39
C GLU A 83 -13.47 -1.55 11.59
N LEU A 84 -13.00 -0.35 11.88
CA LEU A 84 -13.41 0.85 11.16
C LEU A 84 -13.01 0.77 9.68
N ILE A 85 -11.79 0.31 9.40
CA ILE A 85 -11.31 0.14 8.02
C ILE A 85 -12.19 -0.86 7.26
N LYS A 86 -12.54 -1.99 7.90
CA LYS A 86 -13.40 -2.99 7.29
C LYS A 86 -14.77 -2.42 6.95
N LYS A 87 -15.35 -1.64 7.85
CA LYS A 87 -16.64 -0.99 7.65
C LYS A 87 -16.56 0.03 6.51
N TYR A 88 -15.52 0.85 6.51
CA TYR A 88 -15.31 1.86 5.48
C TYR A 88 -15.23 1.23 4.08
N ARG A 89 -14.55 0.10 3.96
CA ARG A 89 -14.42 -0.60 2.68
C ARG A 89 -15.73 -1.15 2.13
N GLN A 90 -16.74 -1.32 2.96
CA GLN A 90 -18.06 -1.80 2.55
C GLN A 90 -18.95 -0.68 1.98
N LEU A 91 -18.52 0.56 2.11
CA LEU A 91 -19.28 1.71 1.64
C LEU A 91 -19.04 1.97 0.14
N THR A 92 -19.99 2.61 -0.51
CA THR A 92 -19.81 3.10 -1.87
C THR A 92 -18.81 4.26 -1.88
N ALA A 93 -18.26 4.58 -3.05
CA ALA A 93 -17.33 5.70 -3.19
C ALA A 93 -17.94 7.02 -2.72
N GLU A 94 -19.22 7.25 -3.02
CA GLU A 94 -19.95 8.44 -2.58
C GLU A 94 -20.07 8.50 -1.05
N GLN A 95 -20.41 7.37 -0.44
CA GLN A 95 -20.51 7.27 1.02
C GLN A 95 -19.16 7.45 1.69
N GLN A 96 -18.09 6.88 1.11
CA GLN A 96 -16.74 7.07 1.61
C GLN A 96 -16.34 8.55 1.59
N GLY A 97 -16.68 9.25 0.51
CA GLY A 97 -16.43 10.68 0.40
C GLY A 97 -17.17 11.48 1.48
N ALA A 98 -18.40 11.13 1.77
CA ALA A 98 -19.18 11.78 2.83
C ALA A 98 -18.54 11.57 4.20
N ILE A 99 -18.05 10.37 4.49
CA ILE A 99 -17.37 10.06 5.74
C ILE A 99 -16.07 10.86 5.84
N GLU A 100 -15.30 10.94 4.76
CA GLU A 100 -14.06 11.72 4.74
C GLU A 100 -14.31 13.19 5.01
N ASN A 101 -15.38 13.75 4.44
CA ASN A 101 -15.77 15.14 4.69
C ASN A 101 -16.11 15.37 6.16
N SER A 102 -16.80 14.42 6.79
CA SER A 102 -17.11 14.50 8.22
C SER A 102 -15.84 14.45 9.07
N ILE A 103 -14.91 13.57 8.72
CA ILE A 103 -13.61 13.49 9.42
C ILE A 103 -12.86 14.81 9.31
N ASN A 104 -12.78 15.37 8.11
CA ASN A 104 -12.10 16.65 7.88
C ASN A 104 -12.74 17.79 8.66
N TYR A 105 -14.07 17.81 8.73
CA TYR A 105 -14.81 18.78 9.51
C TYR A 105 -14.41 18.72 11.00
N TYR A 106 -14.39 17.53 11.57
CA TYR A 106 -14.03 17.36 12.98
C TYR A 106 -12.56 17.70 13.26
N ILE A 107 -11.66 17.34 12.36
CA ILE A 107 -10.24 17.69 12.49
C ILE A 107 -10.09 19.21 12.54
N LYS A 108 -10.77 19.91 11.64
CA LYS A 108 -10.71 21.37 11.56
C LYS A 108 -11.31 22.02 12.82
N ALA A 109 -12.41 21.49 13.32
CA ALA A 109 -13.04 21.96 14.55
C ALA A 109 -12.11 21.78 15.76
N ASN A 110 -11.44 20.63 15.83
CA ASN A 110 -10.49 20.35 16.92
C ASN A 110 -9.30 21.30 16.89
N LYS A 111 -8.81 21.69 15.73
CA LYS A 111 -7.72 22.65 15.59
C LYS A 111 -8.11 24.03 16.11
N LYS A 112 -9.35 24.46 15.91
CA LYS A 112 -9.85 25.72 16.46
C LYS A 112 -9.90 25.67 17.99
N ASP A 113 -10.31 24.55 18.55
CA ASP A 113 -10.35 24.36 20.00
C ASP A 113 -8.95 24.37 20.60
N GLU A 114 -7.97 23.80 19.91
CA GLU A 114 -6.56 23.82 20.32
C GLU A 114 -6.03 25.25 20.45
N THR A 115 -6.36 26.13 19.52
CA THR A 115 -5.91 27.53 19.58
C THR A 115 -6.55 28.31 20.73
N THR A 116 -7.69 27.86 21.23
CA THR A 116 -8.37 28.47 22.39
C THR A 116 -8.00 27.82 23.72
N GLU A 117 -7.42 26.63 23.71
CA GLU A 117 -7.10 25.84 24.92
C GLU A 117 -5.60 25.70 25.19
N ASN A 118 -4.80 26.72 24.93
CA ASN A 118 -3.35 26.76 25.23
C ASN A 118 -2.50 25.75 24.44
N GLY A 119 -2.96 25.30 23.30
CA GLY A 119 -2.13 24.54 22.37
C GLY A 119 -1.89 23.08 22.75
N GLU A 120 -2.67 22.52 23.65
CA GLU A 120 -2.60 21.09 23.90
C GLU A 120 -3.20 20.30 22.74
N ASP A 121 -2.45 19.32 22.24
CA ASP A 121 -2.93 18.44 21.18
C ASP A 121 -3.92 17.43 21.75
N PRO A 122 -5.23 17.47 21.35
CA PRO A 122 -6.20 16.52 21.87
C PRO A 122 -5.85 15.06 21.53
N PHE A 123 -5.04 14.85 20.51
CA PHE A 123 -4.64 13.50 20.15
C PHE A 123 -3.53 12.96 21.05
N GLU A 124 -2.61 13.80 21.53
CA GLU A 124 -1.58 13.36 22.49
C GLU A 124 -2.20 12.92 23.80
N ASN A 125 -3.22 13.60 24.27
CA ASN A 125 -3.88 13.28 25.52
C ASN A 125 -4.72 11.99 25.47
N LYS A 126 -5.06 11.51 24.27
CA LYS A 126 -5.86 10.29 24.10
C LYS A 126 -5.02 9.05 23.90
N VAL A 127 -3.75 9.21 23.63
CA VAL A 127 -2.82 8.11 23.33
C VAL A 127 -1.99 7.73 24.56
N GLY A 128 -2.01 8.57 25.57
CA GLY A 128 -1.28 8.35 26.81
C GLY A 128 -1.84 7.25 27.70
#